data_48318f52abc97af64e6b78c680ba1f81
#
_entry.id   48318f52abc97af64e6b78c680ba1f81
#
_cell.length_a   1.000
_cell.length_b   1.000
_cell.length_c   1.000
_cell.angle_alpha   90.00
_cell.angle_beta   90.00
_cell.angle_gamma   90.00
#
_symmetry.space_group_name_H-M   'P 1'
#
loop_
_entity.id
_entity.type
_entity.pdbx_description
1 polymer ?
#
loop_
_entity_poly.entity_id
_entity_poly.type
_entity_poly.pdbx_seq_one_letter_code
_entity_poly.pdbx_strand_id
1 'polypeptide(L)'
;LLSRRQRQMCIRDRNENHVLPLDKEKTEKIVVLGVLGDTENIGDHGSSKVHPYYTVTPFKGLMKKMPKAQILYNDGSDLERAKELAADADAVVIVAGYIHSDEGEYLADRSDIAGMGGDRASMRLHQRDIDLIHGVKGVNPNTVVCIIGSSAILIDEWEKDVPAIIFSFYSGMEGGNVLADILFGDVCPSGKLPYTVALSEDSYPDFDPDCTYAEYEYYHGYCKMDKENIPVLYPFGYGLSYTTFDISEPTVEVFDKTAKISVNVKNTGDVKGAEVVQLYIGCEGSAVDRPVKILKDFARVE
;
A
#
# COMPACT_ATOMS: atom_id res chain seq x y z
N LEU A 1 -11.02 -3.14 20.33
CA LEU A 1 -9.62 -3.18 19.82
C LEU A 1 -9.52 -3.89 18.47
N LEU A 2 -10.18 -5.05 18.29
CA LEU A 2 -10.21 -5.77 16.99
C LEU A 2 -10.83 -4.92 15.87
N SER A 3 -11.91 -4.17 16.15
CA SER A 3 -12.56 -3.32 15.14
C SER A 3 -11.71 -2.12 14.68
N ARG A 4 -10.76 -1.65 15.49
CA ARG A 4 -9.81 -0.60 15.09
C ARG A 4 -8.67 -1.17 14.26
N ARG A 5 -8.17 -2.38 14.56
CA ARG A 5 -7.15 -3.07 13.76
C ARG A 5 -7.66 -3.42 12.36
N GLN A 6 -8.93 -3.79 12.22
CA GLN A 6 -9.56 -4.07 10.93
C GLN A 6 -9.73 -2.83 10.02
N ARG A 7 -9.62 -1.62 10.57
CA ARG A 7 -9.74 -0.37 9.81
C ARG A 7 -8.41 0.16 9.29
N GLN A 8 -7.28 -0.42 9.68
CA GLN A 8 -5.99 -0.04 9.11
C GLN A 8 -5.92 -0.61 7.70
N MET A 9 -5.74 0.30 6.73
CA MET A 9 -5.70 -0.05 5.32
C MET A 9 -4.34 -0.65 4.99
N CYS A 10 -4.26 -1.97 4.95
CA CYS A 10 -3.23 -2.62 4.18
C CYS A 10 -3.85 -3.11 2.88
N ILE A 11 -3.27 -2.70 1.78
CA ILE A 11 -3.70 -3.05 0.44
C ILE A 11 -2.73 -4.09 -0.06
N ARG A 12 -3.26 -5.23 -0.47
CA ARG A 12 -2.48 -6.24 -1.17
C ARG A 12 -2.63 -6.00 -2.65
N ASP A 13 -1.53 -5.64 -3.32
CA ASP A 13 -1.56 -5.31 -4.74
C ASP A 13 -1.16 -6.47 -5.63
N ARG A 14 -0.28 -7.36 -5.15
CA ARG A 14 0.18 -8.55 -5.85
C ARG A 14 0.22 -9.76 -4.93
N ASN A 15 -0.09 -10.94 -5.42
CA ASN A 15 0.06 -12.21 -4.70
C ASN A 15 0.09 -13.39 -5.69
N GLU A 16 1.20 -13.55 -6.35
CA GLU A 16 1.43 -14.68 -7.24
C GLU A 16 1.76 -15.94 -6.44
N ASN A 17 1.43 -17.08 -7.02
CA ASN A 17 1.68 -18.39 -6.42
C ASN A 17 1.10 -18.58 -5.00
N HIS A 18 0.15 -17.71 -4.61
CA HIS A 18 -0.46 -17.75 -3.27
C HIS A 18 0.55 -17.68 -2.12
N VAL A 19 1.59 -16.85 -2.27
CA VAL A 19 2.60 -16.62 -1.22
C VAL A 19 1.95 -16.11 0.06
N LEU A 20 0.93 -15.29 -0.05
CA LEU A 20 0.15 -14.80 1.08
C LEU A 20 -1.25 -15.44 1.12
N PRO A 21 -1.77 -15.77 2.31
CA PRO A 21 -1.12 -15.66 3.61
C PRO A 21 -0.02 -16.70 3.82
N LEU A 22 1.01 -16.35 4.60
CA LEU A 22 2.04 -17.30 5.03
C LEU A 22 1.44 -18.39 5.93
N ASP A 23 1.93 -19.61 5.80
CA ASP A 23 1.47 -20.76 6.58
C ASP A 23 2.19 -20.81 7.93
N LYS A 24 1.46 -20.56 9.02
CA LYS A 24 2.01 -20.55 10.39
C LYS A 24 2.63 -21.88 10.82
N GLU A 25 2.12 -22.99 10.29
CA GLU A 25 2.61 -24.31 10.66
C GLU A 25 3.91 -24.70 9.94
N LYS A 26 4.20 -24.04 8.80
CA LYS A 26 5.36 -24.30 7.95
C LYS A 26 6.44 -23.23 8.05
N THR A 27 6.12 -22.08 8.63
CA THR A 27 7.06 -20.95 8.70
C THR A 27 7.78 -20.97 10.05
N GLU A 28 9.00 -21.46 10.05
CA GLU A 28 9.85 -21.55 11.26
C GLU A 28 10.91 -20.45 11.28
N LYS A 29 11.28 -19.90 10.10
CA LYS A 29 12.31 -18.87 9.97
C LYS A 29 11.87 -17.76 9.02
N ILE A 30 11.87 -16.52 9.53
CA ILE A 30 11.53 -15.33 8.77
C ILE A 30 12.68 -14.34 8.82
N VAL A 31 12.98 -13.74 7.69
CA VAL A 31 13.95 -12.63 7.62
C VAL A 31 13.21 -11.35 7.25
N VAL A 32 13.37 -10.31 8.08
CA VAL A 32 12.90 -8.95 7.82
C VAL A 32 14.08 -8.14 7.31
N LEU A 33 13.95 -7.59 6.12
CA LEU A 33 14.97 -6.82 5.43
C LEU A 33 14.55 -5.37 5.24
N GLY A 34 15.53 -4.49 5.20
CA GLY A 34 15.34 -3.06 4.96
C GLY A 34 15.28 -2.23 6.25
N VAL A 35 15.72 -0.98 6.15
CA VAL A 35 15.82 -0.07 7.32
C VAL A 35 14.49 0.07 8.04
N LEU A 36 13.39 0.15 7.31
CA LEU A 36 12.04 0.31 7.88
C LEU A 36 11.51 -0.95 8.58
N GLY A 37 12.21 -2.08 8.46
CA GLY A 37 11.86 -3.33 9.14
C GLY A 37 11.85 -3.20 10.66
N ASP A 38 12.77 -2.41 11.24
CA ASP A 38 12.81 -2.14 12.69
C ASP A 38 12.97 -0.65 13.01
N THR A 39 12.40 0.22 12.17
CA THR A 39 12.33 1.65 12.42
C THR A 39 10.92 2.05 12.88
N GLU A 40 10.82 2.88 13.92
CA GLU A 40 9.55 3.48 14.32
C GLU A 40 9.11 4.49 13.25
N ASN A 41 8.02 4.18 12.56
CA ASN A 41 7.50 5.01 11.49
C ASN A 41 5.98 5.13 11.60
N ILE A 42 5.53 6.21 12.22
CA ILE A 42 4.11 6.45 12.56
C ILE A 42 3.47 7.59 11.77
N GLY A 43 4.23 8.21 10.89
CA GLY A 43 3.80 9.32 10.05
C GLY A 43 4.64 10.57 10.23
N ASP A 44 4.05 11.72 9.98
CA ASP A 44 4.68 13.01 10.01
C ASP A 44 5.11 13.45 11.42
N HIS A 45 6.12 14.33 11.49
CA HIS A 45 6.63 14.95 12.71
C HIS A 45 6.29 16.45 12.81
N GLY A 46 5.54 16.98 11.86
CA GLY A 46 5.07 18.35 11.81
C GLY A 46 3.77 18.59 12.57
N SER A 47 2.84 19.28 11.94
CA SER A 47 1.54 19.66 12.52
C SER A 47 0.66 18.47 12.88
N SER A 48 0.81 17.34 12.18
CA SER A 48 0.08 16.08 12.44
C SER A 48 0.82 15.12 13.37
N LYS A 49 1.92 15.53 14.01
CA LYS A 49 2.70 14.67 14.90
C LYS A 49 1.85 14.11 16.03
N VAL A 50 1.92 12.80 16.19
CA VAL A 50 1.30 12.07 17.31
C VAL A 50 2.37 11.58 18.29
N HIS A 51 1.98 11.41 19.55
CA HIS A 51 2.86 10.91 20.61
C HIS A 51 2.27 9.60 21.15
N PRO A 52 2.57 8.45 20.52
CA PRO A 52 2.07 7.16 20.97
C PRO A 52 2.75 6.73 22.26
N TYR A 53 2.05 5.93 23.07
CA TYR A 53 2.64 5.34 24.27
C TYR A 53 3.71 4.28 23.95
N TYR A 54 3.64 3.68 22.78
CA TYR A 54 4.59 2.70 22.24
C TYR A 54 4.41 2.60 20.72
N THR A 55 5.40 2.04 20.05
CA THR A 55 5.33 1.72 18.63
C THR A 55 5.77 0.28 18.40
N VAL A 56 5.05 -0.43 17.56
CA VAL A 56 5.39 -1.79 17.15
C VAL A 56 5.87 -1.75 15.71
N THR A 57 7.17 -1.97 15.53
CA THR A 57 7.79 -2.09 14.20
C THR A 57 7.38 -3.40 13.52
N PRO A 58 7.52 -3.53 12.19
CA PRO A 58 7.28 -4.79 11.48
C PRO A 58 8.01 -5.99 12.11
N PHE A 59 9.29 -5.84 12.42
CA PHE A 59 10.10 -6.85 13.08
C PHE A 59 9.53 -7.26 14.45
N LYS A 60 9.23 -6.30 15.32
CA LYS A 60 8.64 -6.57 16.65
C LYS A 60 7.25 -7.21 16.54
N GLY A 61 6.46 -6.80 15.55
CA GLY A 61 5.15 -7.40 15.28
C GLY A 61 5.25 -8.88 14.90
N LEU A 62 6.18 -9.22 14.02
CA LEU A 62 6.45 -10.60 13.63
C LEU A 62 7.00 -11.46 14.78
N MET A 63 7.94 -10.94 15.57
CA MET A 63 8.42 -11.64 16.78
C MET A 63 7.28 -11.97 17.75
N LYS A 64 6.38 -11.02 17.97
CA LYS A 64 5.20 -11.24 18.84
C LYS A 64 4.21 -12.21 18.24
N LYS A 65 4.04 -12.19 16.91
CA LYS A 65 3.11 -13.06 16.19
C LYS A 65 3.56 -14.51 16.16
N MET A 66 4.85 -14.72 15.95
CA MET A 66 5.48 -16.03 15.77
C MET A 66 6.53 -16.31 16.85
N PRO A 67 6.14 -16.46 18.15
CA PRO A 67 7.09 -16.53 19.25
C PRO A 67 7.97 -17.80 19.27
N LYS A 68 7.63 -18.79 18.44
CA LYS A 68 8.40 -20.03 18.29
C LYS A 68 9.30 -20.03 17.05
N ALA A 69 9.05 -19.12 16.11
CA ALA A 69 9.83 -19.01 14.90
C ALA A 69 11.10 -18.17 15.15
N GLN A 70 12.14 -18.44 14.37
CA GLN A 70 13.33 -17.59 14.32
C GLN A 70 13.05 -16.38 13.44
N ILE A 71 12.95 -15.19 14.04
CA ILE A 71 12.78 -13.93 13.30
C ILE A 71 14.13 -13.22 13.31
N LEU A 72 14.70 -12.97 12.13
CA LEU A 72 15.96 -12.27 11.95
C LEU A 72 15.69 -10.91 11.30
N TYR A 73 16.52 -9.94 11.64
CA TYR A 73 16.49 -8.61 11.02
C TYR A 73 17.84 -8.27 10.40
N ASN A 74 17.80 -7.62 9.24
CA ASN A 74 18.96 -7.01 8.60
C ASN A 74 18.50 -5.75 7.85
N ASP A 75 19.23 -4.64 8.01
CA ASP A 75 18.87 -3.35 7.42
C ASP A 75 19.06 -3.27 5.90
N GLY A 76 19.68 -4.30 5.30
CA GLY A 76 19.95 -4.38 3.87
C GLY A 76 21.19 -3.63 3.40
N SER A 77 21.98 -3.02 4.30
CA SER A 77 23.20 -2.31 3.94
C SER A 77 24.31 -3.23 3.39
N ASP A 78 24.35 -4.48 3.86
CA ASP A 78 25.17 -5.55 3.31
C ASP A 78 24.29 -6.49 2.47
N LEU A 79 24.31 -6.28 1.16
CA LEU A 79 23.47 -7.00 0.21
C LEU A 79 23.79 -8.51 0.16
N GLU A 80 25.05 -8.89 0.24
CA GLU A 80 25.44 -10.32 0.23
C GLU A 80 24.94 -11.01 1.49
N ARG A 81 25.07 -10.35 2.64
CA ARG A 81 24.50 -10.86 3.89
C ARG A 81 22.98 -10.97 3.86
N ALA A 82 22.31 -9.99 3.26
CA ALA A 82 20.86 -10.02 3.06
C ALA A 82 20.44 -11.23 2.19
N LYS A 83 21.15 -11.50 1.10
CA LYS A 83 20.93 -12.67 0.22
C LYS A 83 21.13 -14.00 0.95
N GLU A 84 22.21 -14.13 1.71
CA GLU A 84 22.47 -15.34 2.50
C GLU A 84 21.32 -15.63 3.48
N LEU A 85 20.89 -14.60 4.22
CA LEU A 85 19.79 -14.72 5.17
C LEU A 85 18.48 -15.08 4.46
N ALA A 86 18.20 -14.45 3.31
CA ALA A 86 17.02 -14.71 2.51
C ALA A 86 16.97 -16.13 1.96
N ALA A 87 18.11 -16.67 1.50
CA ALA A 87 18.20 -18.02 0.94
C ALA A 87 17.88 -19.12 1.97
N ASP A 88 18.16 -18.85 3.23
CA ASP A 88 18.00 -19.81 4.34
C ASP A 88 16.70 -19.58 5.14
N ALA A 89 15.79 -18.75 4.64
CA ALA A 89 14.52 -18.42 5.28
C ALA A 89 13.34 -19.13 4.63
N ASP A 90 12.29 -19.42 5.40
CA ASP A 90 11.02 -19.91 4.88
C ASP A 90 10.22 -18.77 4.23
N ALA A 91 10.39 -17.53 4.74
CA ALA A 91 9.78 -16.33 4.18
C ALA A 91 10.69 -15.10 4.39
N VAL A 92 10.63 -14.18 3.44
CA VAL A 92 11.33 -12.89 3.47
C VAL A 92 10.32 -11.75 3.41
N VAL A 93 10.44 -10.80 4.33
CA VAL A 93 9.63 -9.57 4.37
C VAL A 93 10.57 -8.38 4.18
N ILE A 94 10.57 -7.79 2.99
CA ILE A 94 11.29 -6.55 2.72
C ILE A 94 10.38 -5.38 3.09
N VAL A 95 10.84 -4.48 3.95
CA VAL A 95 10.11 -3.26 4.33
C VAL A 95 10.85 -2.06 3.75
N ALA A 96 10.24 -1.45 2.75
CA ALA A 96 10.79 -0.36 1.97
C ALA A 96 9.85 0.86 2.01
N GLY A 97 10.35 2.04 1.69
CA GLY A 97 9.53 3.24 1.62
C GLY A 97 10.15 4.47 2.25
N TYR A 98 9.29 5.32 2.79
CA TYR A 98 9.64 6.65 3.25
C TYR A 98 9.33 6.88 4.73
N ILE A 99 10.00 7.88 5.31
CA ILE A 99 9.78 8.37 6.67
C ILE A 99 9.50 9.88 6.63
N HIS A 100 9.21 10.46 7.78
CA HIS A 100 8.92 11.90 7.92
C HIS A 100 10.04 12.83 7.39
N SER A 101 11.29 12.41 7.41
CA SER A 101 12.39 13.21 6.85
C SER A 101 12.43 13.22 5.32
N ASP A 102 11.72 12.28 4.68
CA ASP A 102 11.65 12.19 3.22
C ASP A 102 10.43 12.93 2.66
N GLU A 103 9.27 12.82 3.34
CA GLU A 103 7.99 13.30 2.79
C GLU A 103 7.06 13.93 3.85
N GLY A 104 7.59 14.22 5.05
CA GLY A 104 6.81 14.91 6.08
C GLY A 104 6.72 16.40 5.84
N GLU A 105 6.02 17.12 6.72
CA GLU A 105 5.92 18.58 6.66
C GLU A 105 7.31 19.23 6.76
N TYR A 106 7.63 20.14 5.81
CA TYR A 106 8.88 20.88 5.86
C TYR A 106 8.91 21.87 7.02
N LEU A 107 9.89 21.74 7.89
CA LEU A 107 10.01 22.52 9.13
C LEU A 107 11.35 23.29 9.15
N ALA A 108 11.32 24.51 8.59
CA ALA A 108 12.53 25.35 8.47
C ALA A 108 13.11 25.80 9.82
N ASP A 109 12.27 26.02 10.83
CA ASP A 109 12.63 26.73 12.08
C ASP A 109 12.83 25.83 13.30
N ARG A 110 12.68 24.52 13.15
CA ARG A 110 12.86 23.58 14.27
C ARG A 110 14.27 23.04 14.33
N SER A 111 14.96 23.30 15.43
CA SER A 111 16.39 22.95 15.61
C SER A 111 16.67 21.44 15.60
N ASP A 112 15.68 20.62 15.96
CA ASP A 112 15.78 19.15 16.02
C ASP A 112 15.54 18.47 14.66
N ILE A 113 14.78 19.11 13.77
CA ILE A 113 14.38 18.58 12.47
C ILE A 113 14.40 19.63 11.35
N ALA A 114 15.09 20.75 11.55
CA ALA A 114 15.17 21.83 10.57
C ALA A 114 15.71 21.33 9.22
N GLY A 115 15.03 21.69 8.13
CA GLY A 115 15.39 21.28 6.78
C GLY A 115 15.04 19.83 6.42
N MET A 116 14.32 19.13 7.29
CA MET A 116 13.78 17.78 7.00
C MET A 116 12.34 17.87 6.48
N GLY A 117 11.94 16.87 5.70
CA GLY A 117 10.62 16.80 5.09
C GLY A 117 10.53 17.61 3.80
N GLY A 118 9.33 17.86 3.38
CA GLY A 118 9.01 18.50 2.11
C GLY A 118 8.56 17.49 1.05
N ASP A 119 8.47 17.96 -0.19
CA ASP A 119 8.05 17.11 -1.29
C ASP A 119 9.20 16.23 -1.79
N ARG A 120 8.87 15.01 -2.16
CA ARG A 120 9.86 14.09 -2.74
C ARG A 120 10.28 14.55 -4.12
N ALA A 121 11.57 14.46 -4.41
CA ALA A 121 12.11 14.75 -5.75
C ALA A 121 11.76 13.68 -6.79
N SER A 122 11.36 12.47 -6.36
CA SER A 122 10.93 11.38 -7.23
C SER A 122 9.80 10.59 -6.55
N MET A 123 8.95 10.01 -7.37
CA MET A 123 7.90 9.07 -6.90
C MET A 123 8.42 7.63 -6.74
N ARG A 124 9.70 7.37 -6.99
CA ARG A 124 10.31 6.04 -6.84
C ARG A 124 10.84 5.84 -5.44
N LEU A 125 10.99 4.59 -5.01
CA LEU A 125 11.68 4.25 -3.76
C LEU A 125 13.13 4.76 -3.77
N HIS A 126 13.74 4.87 -2.60
CA HIS A 126 15.17 5.11 -2.49
C HIS A 126 15.96 4.01 -3.23
N GLN A 127 17.04 4.39 -3.91
CA GLN A 127 17.85 3.45 -4.67
C GLN A 127 18.31 2.24 -3.83
N ARG A 128 18.64 2.45 -2.55
CA ARG A 128 19.01 1.38 -1.62
C ARG A 128 17.93 0.31 -1.46
N ASP A 129 16.65 0.73 -1.46
CA ASP A 129 15.51 -0.18 -1.30
C ASP A 129 15.29 -0.96 -2.60
N ILE A 130 15.45 -0.29 -3.74
CA ILE A 130 15.39 -0.91 -5.07
C ILE A 130 16.52 -1.94 -5.24
N ASP A 131 17.76 -1.57 -4.88
CA ASP A 131 18.91 -2.46 -4.94
C ASP A 131 18.74 -3.69 -4.03
N LEU A 132 18.15 -3.51 -2.85
CA LEU A 132 17.82 -4.61 -1.94
C LEU A 132 16.79 -5.55 -2.56
N ILE A 133 15.70 -5.01 -3.12
CA ILE A 133 14.65 -5.81 -3.78
C ILE A 133 15.26 -6.60 -4.94
N HIS A 134 16.02 -5.96 -5.82
CA HIS A 134 16.69 -6.62 -6.95
C HIS A 134 17.73 -7.65 -6.49
N GLY A 135 18.44 -7.34 -5.41
CA GLY A 135 19.46 -8.24 -4.87
C GLY A 135 18.89 -9.52 -4.27
N VAL A 136 17.70 -9.45 -3.68
CA VAL A 136 17.00 -10.59 -3.07
C VAL A 136 16.07 -11.30 -4.07
N LYS A 137 15.80 -10.66 -5.20
CA LYS A 137 15.01 -11.20 -6.32
C LYS A 137 15.44 -12.64 -6.67
N GLY A 138 14.49 -13.55 -6.68
CA GLY A 138 14.72 -14.94 -7.07
C GLY A 138 15.52 -15.80 -6.07
N VAL A 139 15.96 -15.21 -4.96
CA VAL A 139 16.68 -15.95 -3.90
C VAL A 139 15.68 -16.75 -3.05
N ASN A 140 14.52 -16.16 -2.76
CA ASN A 140 13.47 -16.83 -1.98
C ASN A 140 12.10 -16.65 -2.65
N PRO A 141 11.39 -17.74 -3.00
CA PRO A 141 10.07 -17.65 -3.65
C PRO A 141 8.97 -17.08 -2.75
N ASN A 142 9.17 -17.05 -1.44
CA ASN A 142 8.22 -16.50 -0.47
C ASN A 142 8.63 -15.09 -0.03
N THR A 143 9.03 -14.24 -0.98
CA THR A 143 9.39 -12.85 -0.72
C THR A 143 8.17 -11.95 -0.80
N VAL A 144 7.97 -11.12 0.22
CA VAL A 144 6.92 -10.10 0.29
C VAL A 144 7.57 -8.73 0.44
N VAL A 145 7.19 -7.77 -0.39
CA VAL A 145 7.59 -6.37 -0.21
C VAL A 145 6.44 -5.61 0.44
N CYS A 146 6.73 -5.01 1.59
CA CYS A 146 5.83 -4.12 2.31
C CYS A 146 6.28 -2.67 2.10
N ILE A 147 5.44 -1.85 1.48
CA ILE A 147 5.72 -0.45 1.17
C ILE A 147 5.08 0.44 2.23
N ILE A 148 5.85 1.35 2.80
CA ILE A 148 5.39 2.38 3.73
C ILE A 148 5.60 3.75 3.06
N GLY A 149 4.55 4.56 3.00
CA GLY A 149 4.59 5.91 2.42
C GLY A 149 3.22 6.55 2.41
N SER A 150 3.15 7.87 2.17
CA SER A 150 1.90 8.64 2.25
C SER A 150 1.09 8.65 0.96
N SER A 151 1.76 8.54 -0.17
CA SER A 151 1.18 8.76 -1.51
C SER A 151 1.64 7.70 -2.52
N ALA A 152 1.32 7.90 -3.79
CA ALA A 152 1.71 7.00 -4.86
C ALA A 152 3.23 6.82 -4.93
N ILE A 153 3.65 5.57 -5.07
CA ILE A 153 5.05 5.17 -5.26
C ILE A 153 5.08 4.34 -6.54
N LEU A 154 5.97 4.70 -7.47
CA LEU A 154 6.19 3.94 -8.70
C LEU A 154 7.02 2.70 -8.39
N ILE A 155 6.57 1.58 -8.90
CA ILE A 155 7.13 0.26 -8.64
C ILE A 155 7.34 -0.57 -9.91
N ASP A 156 7.12 0.04 -11.07
CA ASP A 156 7.17 -0.59 -12.41
C ASP A 156 8.49 -1.30 -12.71
N GLU A 157 9.60 -0.80 -12.14
CA GLU A 157 10.93 -1.34 -12.39
C GLU A 157 11.24 -2.65 -11.62
N TRP A 158 10.52 -2.95 -10.54
CA TRP A 158 10.77 -4.14 -9.72
C TRP A 158 9.52 -4.97 -9.37
N GLU A 159 8.32 -4.46 -9.67
CA GLU A 159 7.04 -5.10 -9.31
C GLU A 159 6.98 -6.56 -9.76
N LYS A 160 7.49 -6.84 -10.96
CA LYS A 160 7.48 -8.20 -11.54
C LYS A 160 8.51 -9.15 -10.90
N ASP A 161 9.41 -8.62 -10.10
CA ASP A 161 10.49 -9.37 -9.50
C ASP A 161 10.10 -10.03 -8.17
N VAL A 162 8.96 -9.64 -7.60
CA VAL A 162 8.49 -10.14 -6.31
C VAL A 162 7.07 -10.70 -6.41
N PRO A 163 6.78 -11.83 -5.76
CA PRO A 163 5.50 -12.48 -5.88
C PRO A 163 4.39 -11.79 -5.08
N ALA A 164 4.71 -11.01 -4.05
CA ALA A 164 3.70 -10.37 -3.22
C ALA A 164 4.10 -8.95 -2.78
N ILE A 165 3.15 -8.02 -2.85
CA ILE A 165 3.31 -6.60 -2.48
C ILE A 165 2.16 -6.18 -1.59
N ILE A 166 2.48 -5.47 -0.51
CA ILE A 166 1.53 -4.86 0.42
C ILE A 166 1.84 -3.37 0.53
N PHE A 167 0.88 -2.49 0.23
CA PHE A 167 0.95 -1.08 0.63
C PHE A 167 0.39 -0.92 2.04
N SER A 168 1.23 -0.52 2.97
CA SER A 168 0.92 -0.43 4.40
C SER A 168 0.62 1.00 4.85
N PHE A 169 0.98 2.00 4.07
CA PHE A 169 0.90 3.41 4.47
C PHE A 169 1.57 3.65 5.84
N TYR A 170 1.26 4.75 6.50
CA TYR A 170 1.64 4.99 7.88
C TYR A 170 0.61 4.35 8.81
N SER A 171 0.88 3.14 9.25
CA SER A 171 -0.08 2.30 9.98
C SER A 171 -0.19 2.64 11.48
N GLY A 172 0.53 3.66 11.97
CA GLY A 172 0.49 4.12 13.35
C GLY A 172 1.14 3.14 14.33
N MET A 173 0.85 3.33 15.63
CA MET A 173 1.53 2.62 16.72
C MET A 173 1.43 1.09 16.68
N GLU A 174 0.39 0.53 16.08
CA GLU A 174 0.14 -0.91 15.96
C GLU A 174 0.54 -1.49 14.59
N GLY A 175 1.24 -0.72 13.75
CA GLY A 175 1.55 -1.06 12.37
C GLY A 175 2.17 -2.45 12.20
N GLY A 176 3.18 -2.78 13.00
CA GLY A 176 3.83 -4.08 12.93
C GLY A 176 2.93 -5.25 13.33
N ASN A 177 2.04 -5.07 14.32
CA ASN A 177 1.07 -6.12 14.67
C ASN A 177 0.06 -6.34 13.54
N VAL A 178 -0.43 -5.28 12.91
CA VAL A 178 -1.39 -5.36 11.80
C VAL A 178 -0.75 -6.01 10.58
N LEU A 179 0.49 -5.61 10.24
CA LEU A 179 1.22 -6.25 9.15
C LEU A 179 1.38 -7.74 9.39
N ALA A 180 1.78 -8.15 10.60
CA ALA A 180 1.90 -9.56 10.94
C ALA A 180 0.56 -10.31 10.86
N ASP A 181 -0.57 -9.70 11.31
CA ASP A 181 -1.91 -10.29 11.19
C ASP A 181 -2.31 -10.52 9.72
N ILE A 182 -1.94 -9.59 8.83
CA ILE A 182 -2.18 -9.72 7.39
C ILE A 182 -1.28 -10.79 6.78
N LEU A 183 0.02 -10.75 7.04
CA LEU A 183 0.97 -11.72 6.49
C LEU A 183 0.56 -13.16 6.78
N PHE A 184 -0.05 -13.41 7.94
CA PHE A 184 -0.50 -14.74 8.35
C PHE A 184 -2.00 -15.00 8.20
N GLY A 185 -2.74 -14.11 7.57
CA GLY A 185 -4.15 -14.31 7.24
C GLY A 185 -5.13 -14.22 8.43
N ASP A 186 -4.70 -13.74 9.61
CA ASP A 186 -5.62 -13.49 10.73
C ASP A 186 -6.52 -12.28 10.43
N VAL A 187 -6.08 -11.42 9.56
CA VAL A 187 -6.85 -10.33 8.96
C VAL A 187 -6.80 -10.45 7.44
N CYS A 188 -7.95 -10.57 6.83
CA CYS A 188 -8.09 -10.55 5.38
C CYS A 188 -8.02 -9.09 4.89
N PRO A 189 -7.06 -8.73 4.00
CA PRO A 189 -6.97 -7.38 3.48
C PRO A 189 -8.21 -7.02 2.67
N SER A 190 -8.69 -5.78 2.82
CA SER A 190 -9.87 -5.24 2.12
C SER A 190 -9.68 -3.79 1.68
N GLY A 191 -8.50 -3.21 1.90
CA GLY A 191 -8.17 -1.85 1.48
C GLY A 191 -8.14 -1.73 -0.04
N LYS A 192 -8.43 -0.53 -0.55
CA LYS A 192 -8.35 -0.18 -1.97
C LYS A 192 -7.47 1.05 -2.13
N LEU A 193 -6.66 1.08 -3.20
CA LEU A 193 -5.78 2.21 -3.51
C LEU A 193 -6.59 3.49 -3.69
N PRO A 194 -6.30 4.55 -2.92
CA PRO A 194 -6.99 5.85 -3.05
C PRO A 194 -6.39 6.71 -4.16
N TYR A 195 -5.48 6.16 -4.95
CA TYR A 195 -4.83 6.79 -6.09
C TYR A 195 -4.54 5.73 -7.17
N THR A 196 -4.13 6.21 -8.34
CA THR A 196 -3.63 5.37 -9.42
C THR A 196 -2.12 5.23 -9.28
N VAL A 197 -1.58 4.04 -9.47
CA VAL A 197 -0.13 3.80 -9.62
C VAL A 197 0.16 3.71 -11.12
N ALA A 198 0.79 4.74 -11.68
CA ALA A 198 1.14 4.79 -13.09
C ALA A 198 2.43 4.00 -13.39
N LEU A 199 2.80 3.92 -14.66
CA LEU A 199 4.03 3.31 -15.13
C LEU A 199 5.20 4.32 -15.22
N SER A 200 4.91 5.64 -15.18
CA SER A 200 5.90 6.72 -15.30
C SER A 200 5.45 7.94 -14.51
N GLU A 201 6.40 8.72 -14.00
CA GLU A 201 6.14 10.02 -13.40
C GLU A 201 5.48 11.00 -14.40
N ASP A 202 5.82 10.93 -15.68
CA ASP A 202 5.23 11.76 -16.75
C ASP A 202 3.71 11.57 -16.91
N SER A 203 3.14 10.52 -16.34
CA SER A 203 1.69 10.28 -16.36
C SER A 203 0.93 11.19 -15.39
N TYR A 204 1.61 11.76 -14.41
CA TYR A 204 1.04 12.70 -13.46
C TYR A 204 1.22 14.14 -13.94
N PRO A 205 0.49 15.12 -13.37
CA PRO A 205 0.75 16.53 -13.66
C PRO A 205 2.21 16.90 -13.31
N ASP A 206 2.79 17.80 -14.10
CA ASP A 206 4.10 18.36 -13.78
C ASP A 206 4.08 19.01 -12.41
N PHE A 207 5.13 18.78 -11.65
CA PHE A 207 5.26 19.29 -10.30
C PHE A 207 6.66 19.91 -10.10
N ASP A 208 6.67 21.18 -9.70
CA ASP A 208 7.88 21.90 -9.30
C ASP A 208 7.76 22.24 -7.80
N PRO A 209 8.54 21.61 -6.91
CA PRO A 209 8.45 21.83 -5.47
C PRO A 209 8.84 23.27 -5.06
N ASP A 210 9.58 23.98 -5.90
CA ASP A 210 10.03 25.36 -5.64
C ASP A 210 9.09 26.43 -6.25
N CYS A 211 8.02 26.03 -6.93
CA CYS A 211 7.10 26.96 -7.56
C CYS A 211 6.29 27.75 -6.53
N THR A 212 6.07 29.04 -6.81
CA THR A 212 5.15 29.90 -6.03
C THR A 212 3.72 29.91 -6.58
N TYR A 213 3.50 29.29 -7.73
CA TYR A 213 2.21 29.17 -8.40
C TYR A 213 2.19 27.85 -9.18
N ALA A 214 1.14 27.08 -9.02
CA ALA A 214 0.87 25.89 -9.82
C ALA A 214 -0.56 25.92 -10.33
N GLU A 215 -0.77 25.56 -11.59
CA GLU A 215 -2.09 25.41 -12.20
C GLU A 215 -2.28 23.96 -12.65
N TYR A 216 -3.30 23.33 -12.09
CA TYR A 216 -3.67 21.98 -12.48
C TYR A 216 -4.86 22.04 -13.42
N GLU A 217 -4.81 21.29 -14.50
CA GLU A 217 -5.93 21.11 -15.42
C GLU A 217 -7.11 20.43 -14.73
N TYR A 218 -8.28 20.50 -15.38
CA TYR A 218 -9.52 19.90 -14.86
C TYR A 218 -9.40 18.39 -14.62
N TYR A 219 -8.64 17.68 -15.48
CA TYR A 219 -8.44 16.24 -15.36
C TYR A 219 -7.14 15.93 -14.63
N HIS A 220 -7.24 15.19 -13.54
CA HIS A 220 -6.11 14.67 -12.78
C HIS A 220 -6.45 13.31 -12.16
N GLY A 221 -5.45 12.60 -11.61
CA GLY A 221 -5.60 11.26 -11.06
C GLY A 221 -6.24 10.29 -12.08
N TYR A 222 -7.10 9.40 -11.62
CA TYR A 222 -7.72 8.40 -12.49
C TYR A 222 -8.60 9.01 -13.59
N CYS A 223 -9.16 10.21 -13.38
CA CYS A 223 -9.96 10.88 -14.40
C CYS A 223 -9.12 11.30 -15.62
N LYS A 224 -7.87 11.73 -15.41
CA LYS A 224 -6.90 12.00 -16.48
C LYS A 224 -6.51 10.69 -17.16
N MET A 225 -6.10 9.68 -16.38
CA MET A 225 -5.67 8.39 -16.91
C MET A 225 -6.74 7.74 -17.80
N ASP A 226 -8.00 7.72 -17.33
CA ASP A 226 -9.14 7.20 -18.10
C ASP A 226 -9.42 8.05 -19.35
N LYS A 227 -9.37 9.39 -19.26
CA LYS A 227 -9.67 10.30 -20.37
C LYS A 227 -8.68 10.21 -21.50
N GLU A 228 -7.41 10.12 -21.18
CA GLU A 228 -6.28 10.10 -22.12
C GLU A 228 -5.85 8.68 -22.49
N ASN A 229 -6.51 7.66 -21.94
CA ASN A 229 -6.15 6.23 -22.10
C ASN A 229 -4.69 5.94 -21.71
N ILE A 230 -4.20 6.55 -20.64
CA ILE A 230 -2.86 6.33 -20.12
C ILE A 230 -2.83 4.95 -19.45
N PRO A 231 -1.90 4.05 -19.84
CA PRO A 231 -1.76 2.77 -19.20
C PRO A 231 -1.24 2.94 -17.77
N VAL A 232 -1.83 2.17 -16.84
CA VAL A 232 -1.48 2.23 -15.42
C VAL A 232 -1.11 0.85 -14.90
N LEU A 233 -0.26 0.81 -13.88
CA LEU A 233 0.11 -0.44 -13.23
C LEU A 233 -1.03 -0.92 -12.33
N TYR A 234 -1.50 -0.06 -11.43
CA TYR A 234 -2.67 -0.33 -10.60
C TYR A 234 -3.65 0.85 -10.66
N PRO A 235 -4.91 0.61 -11.05
CA PRO A 235 -5.90 1.68 -11.12
C PRO A 235 -6.35 2.13 -9.73
N PHE A 236 -6.90 3.34 -9.66
CA PHE A 236 -7.65 3.81 -8.49
C PHE A 236 -8.71 2.79 -8.07
N GLY A 237 -8.83 2.54 -6.78
CA GLY A 237 -9.77 1.56 -6.25
C GLY A 237 -9.32 0.10 -6.33
N TYR A 238 -8.11 -0.17 -6.82
CA TYR A 238 -7.53 -1.51 -6.87
C TYR A 238 -7.16 -2.02 -5.48
N GLY A 239 -7.22 -3.33 -5.28
CA GLY A 239 -6.75 -4.03 -4.09
C GLY A 239 -7.30 -5.44 -4.02
N LEU A 240 -6.45 -6.41 -3.71
CA LEU A 240 -6.76 -7.82 -3.63
C LEU A 240 -7.15 -8.24 -2.19
N SER A 241 -7.86 -9.36 -2.09
CA SER A 241 -8.26 -9.99 -0.84
C SER A 241 -7.75 -11.43 -0.78
N TYR A 242 -7.80 -12.09 0.38
CA TYR A 242 -7.55 -13.54 0.50
C TYR A 242 -8.77 -14.37 0.11
N THR A 243 -9.87 -13.73 -0.22
CA THR A 243 -11.08 -14.35 -0.73
C THR A 243 -11.56 -13.65 -1.99
N THR A 244 -12.53 -14.17 -2.65
CA THR A 244 -13.14 -13.60 -3.86
C THR A 244 -14.58 -13.22 -3.60
N PHE A 245 -15.07 -12.22 -4.32
CA PHE A 245 -16.45 -11.73 -4.21
C PHE A 245 -17.08 -11.68 -5.60
N ASP A 246 -18.34 -12.07 -5.65
CA ASP A 246 -19.23 -11.81 -6.78
C ASP A 246 -20.11 -10.61 -6.44
N ILE A 247 -20.13 -9.62 -7.33
CA ILE A 247 -21.00 -8.44 -7.24
C ILE A 247 -21.97 -8.51 -8.40
N SER A 248 -23.22 -8.76 -8.12
CA SER A 248 -24.22 -9.09 -9.12
C SER A 248 -25.56 -8.38 -8.89
N GLU A 249 -26.45 -8.52 -9.87
CA GLU A 249 -27.84 -8.06 -9.85
C GLU A 249 -27.99 -6.58 -9.47
N PRO A 250 -27.34 -5.65 -10.19
CA PRO A 250 -27.52 -4.23 -9.91
C PRO A 250 -28.94 -3.79 -10.21
N THR A 251 -29.57 -3.10 -9.26
CA THR A 251 -30.86 -2.45 -9.43
C THR A 251 -30.74 -0.96 -9.22
N VAL A 252 -31.52 -0.17 -9.97
CA VAL A 252 -31.50 1.28 -9.92
C VAL A 252 -32.94 1.80 -9.75
N GLU A 253 -33.19 2.49 -8.65
CA GLU A 253 -34.43 3.23 -8.42
C GLU A 253 -34.15 4.74 -8.55
N VAL A 254 -34.74 5.37 -9.52
CA VAL A 254 -34.52 6.81 -9.80
C VAL A 254 -35.61 7.65 -9.13
N PHE A 255 -35.17 8.68 -8.41
CA PHE A 255 -35.97 9.72 -7.82
C PHE A 255 -35.66 11.07 -8.50
N ASP A 256 -36.37 12.14 -8.22
CA ASP A 256 -36.19 13.42 -8.90
C ASP A 256 -34.73 13.86 -9.12
N LYS A 257 -33.93 13.87 -8.07
CA LYS A 257 -32.50 14.30 -8.10
C LYS A 257 -31.51 13.25 -7.56
N THR A 258 -31.99 12.08 -7.24
CA THR A 258 -31.18 11.02 -6.63
C THR A 258 -31.53 9.68 -7.26
N ALA A 259 -30.59 8.75 -7.11
CA ALA A 259 -30.83 7.37 -7.47
C ALA A 259 -30.34 6.48 -6.31
N LYS A 260 -31.10 5.43 -6.04
CA LYS A 260 -30.69 4.35 -5.12
C LYS A 260 -30.23 3.19 -5.97
N ILE A 261 -29.01 2.78 -5.73
CA ILE A 261 -28.38 1.63 -6.37
C ILE A 261 -28.24 0.52 -5.33
N SER A 262 -28.66 -0.68 -5.67
CA SER A 262 -28.48 -1.86 -4.83
C SER A 262 -27.82 -2.97 -5.63
N VAL A 263 -26.93 -3.73 -4.99
CA VAL A 263 -26.23 -4.87 -5.58
C VAL A 263 -26.19 -6.00 -4.57
N ASN A 264 -26.13 -7.23 -5.06
CA ASN A 264 -25.82 -8.40 -4.23
C ASN A 264 -24.30 -8.57 -4.17
N VAL A 265 -23.77 -8.78 -2.94
CA VAL A 265 -22.35 -9.08 -2.72
C VAL A 265 -22.26 -10.44 -2.07
N LYS A 266 -21.62 -11.38 -2.72
CA LYS A 266 -21.44 -12.75 -2.24
C LYS A 266 -19.96 -13.07 -2.12
N ASN A 267 -19.52 -13.50 -0.95
CA ASN A 267 -18.20 -14.10 -0.80
C ASN A 267 -18.21 -15.48 -1.47
N THR A 268 -17.37 -15.68 -2.45
CA THR A 268 -17.27 -16.90 -3.27
C THR A 268 -16.05 -17.75 -2.94
N GLY A 269 -15.17 -17.28 -2.05
CA GLY A 269 -14.02 -18.03 -1.56
C GLY A 269 -14.27 -18.61 -0.16
N ASP A 270 -13.23 -19.21 0.39
CA ASP A 270 -13.32 -20.01 1.63
C ASP A 270 -12.94 -19.21 2.90
N VAL A 271 -12.48 -17.96 2.73
CA VAL A 271 -12.01 -17.13 3.84
C VAL A 271 -13.00 -15.99 4.08
N LYS A 272 -13.31 -15.74 5.36
CA LYS A 272 -14.09 -14.56 5.73
C LYS A 272 -13.31 -13.29 5.38
N GLY A 273 -13.96 -12.38 4.66
CA GLY A 273 -13.38 -11.11 4.25
C GLY A 273 -14.41 -10.02 4.08
N ALA A 274 -13.95 -8.86 3.69
CA ALA A 274 -14.79 -7.72 3.33
C ALA A 274 -14.40 -7.20 1.95
N GLU A 275 -15.37 -6.64 1.24
CA GLU A 275 -15.17 -5.97 -0.06
C GLU A 275 -15.61 -4.52 0.01
N VAL A 276 -14.95 -3.67 -0.75
CA VAL A 276 -15.35 -2.26 -0.95
C VAL A 276 -16.00 -2.14 -2.32
N VAL A 277 -17.33 -2.14 -2.32
CA VAL A 277 -18.13 -1.90 -3.51
C VAL A 277 -18.01 -0.42 -3.88
N GLN A 278 -17.70 -0.13 -5.14
CA GLN A 278 -17.47 1.22 -5.64
C GLN A 278 -18.48 1.53 -6.74
N LEU A 279 -19.17 2.64 -6.62
CA LEU A 279 -20.14 3.14 -7.62
C LEU A 279 -19.52 4.25 -8.45
N TYR A 280 -19.34 4.00 -9.73
CA TYR A 280 -18.89 4.98 -10.71
C TYR A 280 -20.04 5.36 -11.63
N ILE A 281 -20.13 6.64 -11.97
CA ILE A 281 -21.11 7.17 -12.93
C ILE A 281 -20.38 7.87 -14.06
N GLY A 282 -20.69 7.49 -15.29
CA GLY A 282 -20.31 8.15 -16.53
C GLY A 282 -21.51 8.74 -17.25
N CYS A 283 -21.27 9.58 -18.26
CA CYS A 283 -22.31 10.17 -19.11
C CYS A 283 -21.86 10.11 -20.58
N GLU A 284 -22.27 9.05 -21.27
CA GLU A 284 -22.03 8.92 -22.71
C GLU A 284 -22.85 9.95 -23.51
N GLY A 285 -22.26 10.50 -24.56
CA GLY A 285 -22.93 11.48 -25.45
C GLY A 285 -23.17 12.87 -24.79
N SER A 286 -22.46 13.18 -23.69
CA SER A 286 -22.55 14.49 -23.04
C SER A 286 -22.13 15.62 -24.00
N ALA A 287 -22.93 16.69 -24.06
CA ALA A 287 -22.64 17.90 -24.84
C ALA A 287 -21.51 18.76 -24.20
N VAL A 288 -21.15 18.49 -22.95
CA VAL A 288 -20.03 19.14 -22.25
C VAL A 288 -18.95 18.14 -21.97
N ASP A 289 -17.70 18.59 -21.93
CA ASP A 289 -16.58 17.73 -21.58
C ASP A 289 -16.70 17.24 -20.14
N ARG A 290 -16.53 15.92 -19.94
CA ARG A 290 -16.69 15.24 -18.66
C ARG A 290 -15.68 14.09 -18.50
N PRO A 291 -15.32 13.72 -17.27
CA PRO A 291 -14.62 12.49 -17.02
C PRO A 291 -15.39 11.27 -17.58
N VAL A 292 -14.65 10.25 -18.01
CA VAL A 292 -15.23 8.98 -18.48
C VAL A 292 -16.14 8.37 -17.42
N LYS A 293 -15.69 8.40 -16.18
CA LYS A 293 -16.46 7.97 -15.00
C LYS A 293 -15.97 8.73 -13.75
N ILE A 294 -16.84 8.90 -12.77
CA ILE A 294 -16.49 9.51 -11.47
C ILE A 294 -17.01 8.61 -10.36
N LEU A 295 -16.19 8.34 -9.36
CA LEU A 295 -16.63 7.69 -8.13
C LEU A 295 -17.68 8.59 -7.44
N LYS A 296 -18.87 8.06 -7.20
CA LYS A 296 -19.96 8.78 -6.56
C LYS A 296 -20.27 8.26 -5.16
N ASP A 297 -20.04 7.00 -4.93
CA ASP A 297 -20.25 6.38 -3.62
C ASP A 297 -19.46 5.11 -3.50
N PHE A 298 -19.26 4.66 -2.26
CA PHE A 298 -18.67 3.36 -1.97
C PHE A 298 -19.18 2.82 -0.63
N ALA A 299 -19.23 1.51 -0.51
CA ALA A 299 -19.62 0.84 0.72
C ALA A 299 -18.69 -0.35 1.01
N ARG A 300 -18.23 -0.44 2.26
CA ARG A 300 -17.51 -1.62 2.74
C ARG A 300 -18.53 -2.63 3.31
N VAL A 301 -18.55 -3.83 2.72
CA VAL A 301 -19.46 -4.93 3.08
C VAL A 301 -18.64 -6.07 3.68
N GLU A 302 -19.11 -6.62 4.83
CA GLU A 302 -18.48 -7.75 5.53
C GLU A 302 -19.24 -9.05 5.29
#